data_d46bf1c6e460639a703a11122c4e95a6
#
_entry.id   d46bf1c6e460639a703a11122c4e95a6
#
_cell.length_a   1.000
_cell.length_b   1.000
_cell.length_c   1.000
_cell.angle_alpha   90.00
_cell.angle_beta   90.00
_cell.angle_gamma   90.00
#
_symmetry.space_group_name_H-M   'P 1'
#
loop_
_entity.id
_entity.type
_entity.pdbx_description
1 polymer ?
#
loop_
_entity_poly.entity_id
_entity_poly.type
_entity_poly.pdbx_seq_one_letter_code
_entity_poly.pdbx_strand_id
1 'polypeptide(L)'
;MVSIMNEALELEVGQKVLEVGAGSGWHACTVAEIVAPSDMPREKWGHVYTIEILPSLAEFAKRNIAKAGYEDRVTVICKDGSEGYEEKAPYDRILVTAAAPSIPEPLKRQLKPGGVMVIPVGEVGFYQVLMRVRKTDGKIVEENLGGVAFVPLVGKYGHKIGRYG
;
A
#
# COMPACT_ATOMS: atom_id res chain seq x y z
N MET A 1 -2.85 10.13 -10.00
CA MET A 1 -3.19 8.84 -9.36
C MET A 1 -2.93 8.86 -7.84
N VAL A 2 -1.77 9.32 -7.37
CA VAL A 2 -1.43 9.37 -5.92
C VAL A 2 -2.51 10.06 -5.08
N SER A 3 -2.94 11.27 -5.46
CA SER A 3 -3.99 12.00 -4.72
C SER A 3 -5.34 11.28 -4.74
N ILE A 4 -5.71 10.65 -5.84
CA ILE A 4 -6.95 9.87 -5.96
C ILE A 4 -6.92 8.67 -4.99
N MET A 5 -5.81 7.95 -4.93
CA MET A 5 -5.66 6.81 -4.01
C MET A 5 -5.64 7.26 -2.55
N ASN A 6 -4.94 8.36 -2.23
CA ASN A 6 -4.90 8.92 -0.88
C ASN A 6 -6.30 9.36 -0.41
N GLU A 7 -7.07 10.01 -1.29
CA GLU A 7 -8.45 10.41 -1.00
C GLU A 7 -9.35 9.18 -0.79
N ALA A 8 -9.25 8.18 -1.67
CA ALA A 8 -10.03 6.95 -1.57
C ALA A 8 -9.74 6.14 -0.29
N LEU A 9 -8.54 6.26 0.28
CA LEU A 9 -8.14 5.62 1.53
C LEU A 9 -8.73 6.30 2.77
N GLU A 10 -9.19 7.54 2.67
CA GLU A 10 -9.70 8.28 3.84
C GLU A 10 -8.67 8.31 4.98
N LEU A 11 -7.47 8.79 4.66
CA LEU A 11 -6.35 8.82 5.59
C LEU A 11 -6.58 9.82 6.73
N GLU A 12 -6.21 9.43 7.95
CA GLU A 12 -6.30 10.26 9.16
C GLU A 12 -5.01 10.20 9.97
N VAL A 13 -4.77 11.23 10.76
CA VAL A 13 -3.62 11.30 11.69
C VAL A 13 -3.65 10.11 12.65
N GLY A 14 -2.48 9.52 12.88
CA GLY A 14 -2.31 8.41 13.84
C GLY A 14 -2.51 7.02 13.25
N GLN A 15 -2.91 6.90 12.00
CA GLN A 15 -3.16 5.59 11.37
C GLN A 15 -1.88 4.84 11.04
N LYS A 16 -1.96 3.52 11.15
CA LYS A 16 -0.95 2.57 10.68
C LYS A 16 -1.30 2.14 9.26
N VAL A 17 -0.41 2.40 8.33
CA VAL A 17 -0.61 2.15 6.89
C VAL A 17 0.41 1.14 6.37
N LEU A 18 -0.07 0.18 5.59
CA LEU A 18 0.77 -0.70 4.76
C LEU A 18 0.69 -0.22 3.31
N GLU A 19 1.84 0.02 2.69
CA GLU A 19 1.96 0.20 1.25
C GLU A 19 2.64 -1.02 0.63
N VAL A 20 2.09 -1.53 -0.46
CA VAL A 20 2.69 -2.60 -1.27
C VAL A 20 3.11 -2.02 -2.61
N GLY A 21 4.41 -2.00 -2.87
CA GLY A 21 5.04 -1.37 -4.01
C GLY A 21 5.63 0.00 -3.68
N ALA A 22 6.80 0.03 -3.03
CA ALA A 22 7.43 1.28 -2.59
C ALA A 22 7.90 2.16 -3.77
N GLY A 23 8.39 1.53 -4.83
CA GLY A 23 8.94 2.25 -5.98
C GLY A 23 10.03 3.24 -5.57
N SER A 24 9.79 4.54 -5.82
CA SER A 24 10.71 5.62 -5.42
C SER A 24 10.58 6.03 -3.94
N GLY A 25 9.55 5.58 -3.23
CA GLY A 25 9.20 6.05 -1.89
C GLY A 25 8.33 7.30 -1.85
N TRP A 26 8.03 7.90 -3.00
CA TRP A 26 7.26 9.14 -3.09
C TRP A 26 5.85 9.01 -2.49
N HIS A 27 5.12 7.96 -2.88
CA HIS A 27 3.74 7.75 -2.40
C HIS A 27 3.72 7.53 -0.87
N ALA A 28 4.65 6.71 -0.35
CA ALA A 28 4.79 6.50 1.09
C ALA A 28 5.00 7.81 1.86
N CYS A 29 5.83 8.73 1.34
CA CYS A 29 6.04 10.04 1.95
C CYS A 29 4.79 10.91 1.96
N THR A 30 3.99 10.89 0.88
CA THR A 30 2.72 11.64 0.85
C THR A 30 1.71 11.10 1.86
N VAL A 31 1.63 9.79 2.01
CA VAL A 31 0.80 9.13 3.03
C VAL A 31 1.31 9.48 4.43
N ALA A 32 2.62 9.42 4.65
CA ALA A 32 3.24 9.75 5.93
C ALA A 32 2.94 11.17 6.39
N GLU A 33 2.96 12.15 5.47
CA GLU A 33 2.62 13.54 5.83
C GLU A 33 1.17 13.71 6.27
N ILE A 34 0.26 12.83 5.83
CA ILE A 34 -1.15 12.84 6.24
C ILE A 34 -1.33 12.13 7.59
N VAL A 35 -0.75 10.95 7.78
CA VAL A 35 -0.96 10.16 9.01
C VAL A 35 -0.01 10.55 10.15
N ALA A 36 1.09 11.22 9.83
CA ALA A 36 2.14 11.67 10.76
C ALA A 36 2.64 13.07 10.34
N PRO A 37 1.77 14.12 10.39
CA PRO A 37 2.13 15.43 9.86
C PRO A 37 3.27 16.08 10.64
N SER A 38 4.13 16.81 9.94
CA SER A 38 5.32 17.46 10.50
C SER A 38 5.00 18.52 11.56
N ASP A 39 3.81 19.13 11.48
CA ASP A 39 3.31 20.16 12.42
C ASP A 39 2.61 19.58 13.66
N MET A 40 2.52 18.26 13.75
CA MET A 40 1.92 17.57 14.90
C MET A 40 2.97 16.95 15.81
N PRO A 41 2.70 16.84 17.13
CA PRO A 41 3.61 16.16 18.05
C PRO A 41 3.75 14.66 17.72
N ARG A 42 4.96 14.13 17.88
CA ARG A 42 5.33 12.75 17.51
C ARG A 42 4.45 11.68 18.17
N GLU A 43 3.95 11.90 19.35
CA GLU A 43 3.05 10.97 20.06
C GLU A 43 1.69 10.78 19.37
N LYS A 44 1.32 11.68 18.45
CA LYS A 44 0.10 11.55 17.62
C LYS A 44 0.34 10.94 16.26
N TRP A 45 1.60 10.72 15.90
CA TRP A 45 1.95 10.21 14.59
C TRP A 45 1.49 8.78 14.37
N GLY A 46 0.97 8.52 13.18
CA GLY A 46 0.87 7.19 12.62
C GLY A 46 2.21 6.71 12.05
N HIS A 47 2.17 5.65 11.25
CA HIS A 47 3.37 5.11 10.63
C HIS A 47 3.03 4.41 9.31
N VAL A 48 3.95 4.48 8.34
CA VAL A 48 3.83 3.81 7.04
C VAL A 48 4.87 2.72 6.95
N TYR A 49 4.42 1.49 6.69
CA TYR A 49 5.26 0.36 6.31
C TYR A 49 5.11 0.17 4.81
N THR A 50 6.20 0.29 4.06
CA THR A 50 6.17 0.12 2.60
C THR A 50 7.03 -1.06 2.17
N ILE A 51 6.48 -1.91 1.33
CA ILE A 51 7.12 -3.15 0.88
C ILE A 51 7.56 -3.00 -0.58
N GLU A 52 8.78 -3.43 -0.88
CA GLU A 52 9.32 -3.54 -2.23
C GLU A 52 9.95 -4.92 -2.43
N ILE A 53 9.56 -5.59 -3.51
CA ILE A 53 10.07 -6.93 -3.80
C ILE A 53 11.50 -6.91 -4.38
N LEU A 54 11.87 -5.84 -5.09
CA LEU A 54 13.18 -5.68 -5.72
C LEU A 54 14.17 -5.00 -4.77
N PRO A 55 15.27 -5.68 -4.36
CA PRO A 55 16.22 -5.12 -3.41
C PRO A 55 16.81 -3.76 -3.84
N SER A 56 17.11 -3.58 -5.13
CA SER A 56 17.65 -2.32 -5.66
C SER A 56 16.67 -1.16 -5.52
N LEU A 57 15.37 -1.41 -5.76
CA LEU A 57 14.32 -0.41 -5.57
C LEU A 57 14.05 -0.14 -4.10
N ALA A 58 14.11 -1.16 -3.24
CA ALA A 58 13.98 -0.98 -1.80
C ALA A 58 15.06 -0.04 -1.26
N GLU A 59 16.31 -0.23 -1.66
CA GLU A 59 17.42 0.67 -1.28
C GLU A 59 17.28 2.06 -1.88
N PHE A 60 16.78 2.18 -3.11
CA PHE A 60 16.47 3.46 -3.74
C PHE A 60 15.37 4.22 -2.97
N ALA A 61 14.28 3.53 -2.61
CA ALA A 61 13.22 4.10 -1.79
C ALA A 61 13.73 4.58 -0.43
N LYS A 62 14.54 3.77 0.27
CA LYS A 62 15.14 4.14 1.56
C LYS A 62 15.94 5.44 1.47
N ARG A 63 16.81 5.56 0.45
CA ARG A 63 17.62 6.77 0.24
C ARG A 63 16.75 8.00 -0.02
N ASN A 64 15.72 7.87 -0.85
CA ASN A 64 14.82 8.98 -1.16
C ASN A 64 14.01 9.41 0.07
N ILE A 65 13.49 8.46 0.84
CA ILE A 65 12.72 8.71 2.06
C ILE A 65 13.59 9.44 3.09
N ALA A 66 14.83 8.99 3.31
CA ALA A 66 15.77 9.63 4.22
C ALA A 66 16.11 11.05 3.75
N LYS A 67 16.41 11.22 2.45
CA LYS A 67 16.70 12.53 1.84
C LYS A 67 15.53 13.51 1.98
N ALA A 68 14.31 13.02 1.91
CA ALA A 68 13.09 13.81 2.09
C ALA A 68 12.76 14.08 3.58
N GLY A 69 13.46 13.45 4.53
CA GLY A 69 13.25 13.65 5.96
C GLY A 69 12.10 12.83 6.58
N TYR A 70 11.70 11.71 5.94
CA TYR A 70 10.58 10.87 6.39
C TYR A 70 11.02 9.54 7.01
N GLU A 71 12.29 9.31 7.24
CA GLU A 71 12.83 8.03 7.73
C GLU A 71 12.32 7.62 9.12
N ASP A 72 11.85 8.56 9.92
CA ASP A 72 11.24 8.33 11.24
C ASP A 72 9.74 7.98 11.16
N ARG A 73 9.12 8.14 10.00
CA ARG A 73 7.67 7.92 9.75
C ARG A 73 7.38 6.82 8.73
N VAL A 74 8.39 6.41 7.97
CA VAL A 74 8.27 5.38 6.92
C VAL A 74 9.35 4.32 7.10
N THR A 75 8.94 3.06 7.16
CA THR A 75 9.83 1.89 7.20
C THR A 75 9.72 1.14 5.89
N VAL A 76 10.85 0.92 5.21
CA VAL A 76 10.94 0.13 3.97
C VAL A 76 11.30 -1.31 4.30
N ILE A 77 10.53 -2.26 3.77
CA ILE A 77 10.74 -3.69 3.94
C ILE A 77 10.96 -4.32 2.56
N CYS A 78 12.06 -5.06 2.39
CA CYS A 78 12.32 -5.80 1.15
C CYS A 78 11.77 -7.22 1.27
N LYS A 79 10.59 -7.47 0.68
CA LYS A 79 9.94 -8.80 0.66
C LYS A 79 8.82 -8.86 -0.38
N ASP A 80 8.18 -10.02 -0.50
CA ASP A 80 6.97 -10.20 -1.30
C ASP A 80 5.78 -9.49 -0.65
N GLY A 81 5.36 -8.38 -1.25
CA GLY A 81 4.26 -7.56 -0.75
C GLY A 81 2.88 -8.19 -0.89
N SER A 82 2.71 -9.19 -1.77
CA SER A 82 1.44 -9.91 -1.90
C SER A 82 1.08 -10.72 -0.63
N GLU A 83 2.07 -11.00 0.22
CA GLU A 83 1.89 -11.63 1.54
C GLU A 83 1.60 -10.62 2.65
N GLY A 84 1.68 -9.32 2.35
CA GLY A 84 1.60 -8.27 3.35
C GLY A 84 2.80 -8.26 4.31
N TYR A 85 2.60 -7.69 5.49
CA TYR A 85 3.61 -7.65 6.56
C TYR A 85 2.96 -7.97 7.90
N GLU A 86 2.86 -9.26 8.19
CA GLU A 86 2.16 -9.81 9.36
C GLU A 86 2.71 -9.28 10.70
N GLU A 87 4.03 -9.04 10.76
CA GLU A 87 4.72 -8.60 11.99
C GLU A 87 4.19 -7.29 12.58
N LYS A 88 3.60 -6.43 11.75
CA LYS A 88 3.04 -5.15 12.17
C LYS A 88 1.53 -5.03 11.94
N ALA A 89 0.90 -6.12 11.48
CA ALA A 89 -0.57 -6.17 11.35
C ALA A 89 -1.27 -6.07 12.72
N PRO A 90 -2.55 -5.66 12.77
CA PRO A 90 -3.37 -5.22 11.65
C PRO A 90 -3.13 -3.75 11.26
N TYR A 91 -3.56 -3.37 10.05
CA TYR A 91 -3.40 -2.02 9.50
C TYR A 91 -4.75 -1.31 9.41
N ASP A 92 -4.74 -0.01 9.71
CA ASP A 92 -5.92 0.86 9.51
C ASP A 92 -6.20 1.07 8.01
N ARG A 93 -5.12 1.17 7.22
CA ARG A 93 -5.18 1.40 5.77
C ARG A 93 -4.18 0.52 5.05
N ILE A 94 -4.55 0.03 3.87
CA ILE A 94 -3.66 -0.71 2.97
C ILE A 94 -3.72 -0.07 1.58
N LEU A 95 -2.55 0.26 1.03
CA LEU A 95 -2.38 0.83 -0.28
C LEU A 95 -1.57 -0.12 -1.15
N VAL A 96 -2.10 -0.49 -2.32
CA VAL A 96 -1.38 -1.34 -3.28
C VAL A 96 -1.19 -0.59 -4.58
N THR A 97 0.06 -0.42 -5.01
CA THR A 97 0.44 0.35 -6.20
C THR A 97 0.88 -0.53 -7.36
N ALA A 98 0.42 -1.78 -7.37
CA ALA A 98 0.62 -2.75 -8.43
C ALA A 98 -0.66 -3.57 -8.61
N ALA A 99 -0.99 -3.97 -9.84
CA ALA A 99 -2.23 -4.67 -10.14
C ALA A 99 -2.16 -6.16 -9.77
N ALA A 100 -3.08 -6.60 -8.93
CA ALA A 100 -3.22 -8.01 -8.56
C ALA A 100 -4.23 -8.73 -9.46
N PRO A 101 -4.07 -10.03 -9.73
CA PRO A 101 -5.09 -10.80 -10.47
C PRO A 101 -6.41 -10.92 -9.68
N SER A 102 -6.31 -10.91 -8.38
CA SER A 102 -7.42 -10.84 -7.42
C SER A 102 -6.91 -10.24 -6.11
N ILE A 103 -7.81 -9.80 -5.24
CA ILE A 103 -7.42 -9.22 -3.95
C ILE A 103 -6.76 -10.30 -3.08
N PRO A 104 -5.45 -10.14 -2.69
CA PRO A 104 -4.73 -11.14 -1.91
C PRO A 104 -5.37 -11.37 -0.54
N GLU A 105 -5.62 -12.65 -0.19
CA GLU A 105 -6.19 -13.02 1.11
C GLU A 105 -5.38 -12.52 2.31
N PRO A 106 -4.02 -12.59 2.30
CA PRO A 106 -3.24 -12.03 3.40
C PRO A 106 -3.52 -10.55 3.66
N LEU A 107 -3.74 -9.75 2.62
CA LEU A 107 -4.03 -8.32 2.79
C LEU A 107 -5.41 -8.09 3.41
N LYS A 108 -6.42 -8.89 3.02
CA LYS A 108 -7.75 -8.84 3.66
C LYS A 108 -7.67 -9.18 5.14
N ARG A 109 -6.90 -10.23 5.51
CA ARG A 109 -6.72 -10.62 6.92
C ARG A 109 -6.03 -9.55 7.75
N GLN A 110 -5.01 -8.90 7.16
CA GLN A 110 -4.20 -7.88 7.83
C GLN A 110 -4.88 -6.51 7.90
N LEU A 111 -5.98 -6.33 7.20
CA LEU A 111 -6.81 -5.13 7.30
C LEU A 111 -7.62 -5.16 8.59
N LYS A 112 -7.54 -4.08 9.36
CA LYS A 112 -8.27 -3.91 10.62
C LYS A 112 -9.79 -3.86 10.39
N PRO A 113 -10.63 -4.36 11.32
CA PRO A 113 -12.06 -4.03 11.28
C PRO A 113 -12.25 -2.51 11.23
N GLY A 114 -13.08 -2.03 10.30
CA GLY A 114 -13.22 -0.60 9.99
C GLY A 114 -12.15 -0.04 9.06
N GLY A 115 -11.17 -0.87 8.65
CA GLY A 115 -10.10 -0.47 7.75
C GLY A 115 -10.54 -0.33 6.28
N VAL A 116 -9.71 0.39 5.52
CA VAL A 116 -9.91 0.61 4.08
C VAL A 116 -8.65 0.22 3.32
N MET A 117 -8.83 -0.53 2.24
CA MET A 117 -7.75 -0.87 1.29
C MET A 117 -8.11 -0.33 -0.09
N VAL A 118 -7.10 0.17 -0.80
CA VAL A 118 -7.22 0.58 -2.20
C VAL A 118 -6.21 -0.23 -3.01
N ILE A 119 -6.69 -0.96 -4.01
CA ILE A 119 -5.90 -1.91 -4.79
C ILE A 119 -6.36 -1.98 -6.24
N PRO A 120 -5.43 -1.89 -7.23
CA PRO A 120 -5.76 -2.22 -8.61
C PRO A 120 -5.94 -3.73 -8.78
N VAL A 121 -6.99 -4.14 -9.49
CA VAL A 121 -7.29 -5.55 -9.78
C VAL A 121 -7.48 -5.74 -11.28
N GLY A 122 -6.82 -6.74 -11.86
CA GLY A 122 -6.91 -7.09 -13.27
C GLY A 122 -5.58 -7.57 -13.84
N GLU A 123 -5.63 -7.97 -15.11
CA GLU A 123 -4.45 -8.46 -15.84
C GLU A 123 -3.68 -7.30 -16.48
N VAL A 124 -2.35 -7.41 -16.49
CA VAL A 124 -1.48 -6.42 -17.14
C VAL A 124 -1.69 -6.43 -18.65
N GLY A 125 -1.81 -5.24 -19.25
CA GLY A 125 -2.11 -5.09 -20.67
C GLY A 125 -3.58 -5.30 -21.05
N PHE A 126 -4.43 -5.56 -20.05
CA PHE A 126 -5.87 -5.67 -20.18
C PHE A 126 -6.58 -4.68 -19.28
N TYR A 127 -7.88 -4.88 -19.09
CA TYR A 127 -8.69 -4.00 -18.24
C TYR A 127 -8.36 -4.23 -16.76
N GLN A 128 -7.99 -3.15 -16.07
CA GLN A 128 -7.79 -3.12 -14.62
C GLN A 128 -8.74 -2.12 -14.00
N VAL A 129 -9.22 -2.41 -12.82
CA VAL A 129 -10.06 -1.50 -12.02
C VAL A 129 -9.38 -1.19 -10.68
N LEU A 130 -9.51 0.05 -10.25
CA LEU A 130 -9.14 0.44 -8.90
C LEU A 130 -10.28 0.06 -7.97
N MET A 131 -10.01 -0.84 -7.02
CA MET A 131 -10.98 -1.30 -6.03
C MET A 131 -10.74 -0.62 -4.69
N ARG A 132 -11.80 -0.14 -4.06
CA ARG A 132 -11.80 0.21 -2.65
C ARG A 132 -12.47 -0.92 -1.87
N VAL A 133 -11.77 -1.42 -0.87
CA VAL A 133 -12.21 -2.53 -0.03
C VAL A 133 -12.38 -2.03 1.40
N ARG A 134 -13.56 -2.24 1.97
CA ARG A 134 -13.87 -1.93 3.37
C ARG A 134 -14.12 -3.20 4.14
N LYS A 135 -13.57 -3.28 5.35
CA LYS A 135 -13.83 -4.38 6.28
C LYS A 135 -14.79 -3.89 7.37
N THR A 136 -16.04 -4.30 7.27
CA THR A 136 -17.12 -3.85 8.17
C THR A 136 -17.83 -5.05 8.76
N ASP A 137 -17.88 -5.16 10.11
CA ASP A 137 -18.54 -6.24 10.84
C ASP A 137 -18.18 -7.66 10.34
N GLY A 138 -16.87 -7.88 10.08
CA GLY A 138 -16.35 -9.14 9.56
C GLY A 138 -16.65 -9.40 8.09
N LYS A 139 -17.31 -8.47 7.41
CA LYS A 139 -17.62 -8.54 5.97
C LYS A 139 -16.66 -7.67 5.16
N ILE A 140 -16.38 -8.13 3.94
CA ILE A 140 -15.63 -7.38 2.94
C ILE A 140 -16.63 -6.75 1.97
N VAL A 141 -16.58 -5.42 1.83
CA VAL A 141 -17.38 -4.66 0.86
C VAL A 141 -16.43 -4.08 -0.18
N GLU A 142 -16.68 -4.34 -1.44
CA GLU A 142 -15.85 -3.92 -2.57
C GLU A 142 -16.58 -2.87 -3.41
N GLU A 143 -15.86 -1.82 -3.79
CA GLU A 143 -16.36 -0.72 -4.63
C GLU A 143 -15.41 -0.48 -5.79
N ASN A 144 -15.94 -0.43 -7.00
CA ASN A 144 -15.19 -0.13 -8.21
C ASN A 144 -15.07 1.39 -8.39
N LEU A 145 -13.85 1.92 -8.36
CA LEU A 145 -13.53 3.35 -8.50
C LEU A 145 -13.18 3.76 -9.94
N GLY A 146 -13.21 2.83 -10.89
CA GLY A 146 -12.93 3.09 -12.30
C GLY A 146 -11.69 2.41 -12.86
N GLY A 147 -11.49 2.57 -14.16
CA GLY A 147 -10.40 1.95 -14.90
C GLY A 147 -9.04 2.58 -14.59
N VAL A 148 -8.00 1.74 -14.50
CA VAL A 148 -6.61 2.14 -14.22
C VAL A 148 -5.64 1.28 -15.01
N ALA A 149 -4.35 1.69 -15.00
CA ALA A 149 -3.25 0.93 -15.57
C ALA A 149 -2.06 0.97 -14.62
N PHE A 150 -1.72 -0.19 -14.07
CA PHE A 150 -0.59 -0.38 -13.16
C PHE A 150 0.32 -1.52 -13.65
N VAL A 151 1.56 -1.51 -13.17
CA VAL A 151 2.48 -2.65 -13.28
C VAL A 151 1.94 -3.85 -12.50
N PRO A 152 2.36 -5.10 -12.83
CA PRO A 152 1.87 -6.28 -12.12
C PRO A 152 2.35 -6.32 -10.67
N LEU A 153 1.46 -6.70 -9.75
CA LEU A 153 1.85 -7.18 -8.43
C LEU A 153 2.43 -8.58 -8.60
N VAL A 154 3.74 -8.70 -8.46
CA VAL A 154 4.46 -9.98 -8.56
C VAL A 154 4.59 -10.59 -7.17
N GLY A 155 4.35 -11.90 -7.05
CA GLY A 155 4.52 -12.61 -5.78
C GLY A 155 3.61 -13.83 -5.66
N LYS A 156 3.65 -14.43 -4.49
CA LYS A 156 2.90 -15.68 -4.18
C LYS A 156 1.39 -15.54 -4.42
N TYR A 157 0.82 -14.40 -4.04
CA TYR A 157 -0.61 -14.07 -4.21
C TYR A 157 -0.85 -13.03 -5.31
N GLY A 158 0.16 -12.76 -6.12
CA GLY A 158 0.11 -11.88 -7.28
C GLY A 158 0.27 -12.65 -8.59
N HIS A 159 0.76 -11.95 -9.60
CA HIS A 159 1.15 -12.56 -10.88
C HIS A 159 2.43 -13.37 -10.72
N LYS A 160 2.55 -14.48 -11.43
CA LYS A 160 3.75 -15.33 -11.42
C LYS A 160 4.85 -14.70 -12.27
N ILE A 161 6.09 -14.73 -11.76
CA ILE A 161 7.29 -14.38 -12.54
C ILE A 161 7.36 -15.30 -13.77
N GLY A 162 7.47 -14.72 -14.96
CA GLY A 162 7.56 -15.48 -16.23
C GLY A 162 6.45 -15.20 -17.25
N ARG A 163 5.37 -14.50 -16.86
CA ARG A 163 4.36 -14.00 -17.82
C ARG A 163 4.65 -12.62 -18.38
N TYR A 164 5.62 -11.89 -17.82
CA TYR A 164 5.90 -10.48 -18.11
C TYR A 164 7.40 -10.18 -18.25
N GLY A 165 8.18 -11.22 -18.52
CA GLY A 165 9.62 -11.10 -18.83
C GLY A 165 9.89 -10.91 -20.30
#